data_d44bc76bba70b547f5554c7a4acae827
#
_entry.id   d44bc76bba70b547f5554c7a4acae827
#
_cell.length_a   1.000
_cell.length_b   1.000
_cell.length_c   1.000
_cell.angle_alpha   90.00
_cell.angle_beta   90.00
_cell.angle_gamma   90.00
#
_symmetry.space_group_name_H-M   'P 1'
#
loop_
_entity.id
_entity.type
_entity.pdbx_description
1 polymer ?
#
loop_
_entity_poly.entity_id
_entity_poly.type
_entity_poly.pdbx_seq_one_letter_code
_entity_poly.pdbx_strand_id
1 'polypeptide(L)'
;MTNPTTGPTRHRRRSTRAVTIACAGVAVVAVAVSVAAVSLAGSRSESKAGAASPVAATATTGAPATATTAAASPSASAGKPSSAAPSSAPSASKAPAAGSGAPAPKGGWIFVDQAAYQKQVDAYKARKTDPVPSGVGNLPEFRADCKYSHRRADDPIVFPGLPGASHMHSFVGNKAVDADTTAGDLMKFTASTCKPVVDHSAYWVPTLYEAGSNKPVETTGFRVYYRSLRQKSDDIKPMPNGLRMIAGDAKKKVPTPRGAQGQFYCAFYGPGDLDGIARSENGNWPICGEPATFHFMLQFPDCWDGKHLDSPNHKDHIAYGNENGCPSSHPVRIPAITFDIQYGAKGTKAGYYLSSDPQGKSASSFHGDAFVMWDPDAMNKRVKNCVLQRKTCDNDGYYR
;
A
#
# COMPACT_ATOMS: atom_id res chain seq x y z
N MET A 1 55.66 14.29 -65.72
CA MET A 1 56.04 15.68 -65.97
C MET A 1 54.85 16.55 -65.66
N THR A 2 55.10 17.55 -64.84
CA THR A 2 54.35 18.77 -64.49
C THR A 2 53.18 18.68 -63.53
N ASN A 3 53.52 18.95 -62.30
CA ASN A 3 52.83 19.68 -61.26
C ASN A 3 52.85 21.18 -61.61
N PRO A 4 52.25 22.09 -60.84
CA PRO A 4 51.03 22.22 -60.01
C PRO A 4 50.30 23.53 -60.29
N THR A 5 49.23 23.80 -59.62
CA THR A 5 48.99 25.22 -59.17
C THR A 5 47.95 25.26 -58.04
N THR A 6 48.37 25.79 -56.94
CA THR A 6 47.67 26.16 -55.74
C THR A 6 46.86 27.46 -55.95
N GLY A 7 45.61 27.49 -55.50
CA GLY A 7 44.79 28.70 -55.39
C GLY A 7 44.22 28.84 -53.98
N PRO A 8 44.07 30.04 -53.42
CA PRO A 8 43.92 30.27 -51.98
C PRO A 8 42.46 30.13 -51.47
N THR A 9 42.37 29.48 -50.31
CA THR A 9 41.14 29.33 -49.56
C THR A 9 40.67 30.65 -48.91
N ARG A 10 39.50 31.08 -49.27
CA ARG A 10 38.78 32.21 -48.63
C ARG A 10 38.14 31.74 -47.30
N HIS A 11 38.66 32.24 -46.19
CA HIS A 11 38.00 32.20 -44.90
C HIS A 11 36.74 33.04 -44.88
N ARG A 12 35.59 32.36 -44.80
CA ARG A 12 34.29 32.99 -44.54
C ARG A 12 34.09 33.14 -43.05
N ARG A 13 34.27 34.35 -42.50
CA ARG A 13 33.90 34.71 -41.11
C ARG A 13 32.38 34.56 -40.96
N ARG A 14 31.95 33.62 -40.09
CA ARG A 14 30.58 33.56 -39.56
C ARG A 14 30.48 34.53 -38.39
N SER A 15 29.65 35.55 -38.49
CA SER A 15 29.27 36.45 -37.42
C SER A 15 28.32 35.70 -36.47
N THR A 16 28.74 35.47 -35.26
CA THR A 16 27.89 35.05 -34.16
C THR A 16 27.03 36.20 -33.70
N ARG A 17 25.75 36.18 -34.03
CA ARG A 17 24.76 37.03 -33.36
C ARG A 17 24.47 36.45 -32.00
N ALA A 18 24.85 37.13 -30.95
CA ALA A 18 24.44 36.86 -29.60
C ALA A 18 22.94 37.13 -29.45
N VAL A 19 22.17 36.09 -29.18
CA VAL A 19 20.77 36.20 -28.76
C VAL A 19 20.78 36.30 -27.22
N THR A 20 20.50 37.49 -26.75
CA THR A 20 20.27 37.72 -25.31
C THR A 20 18.91 37.15 -24.96
N ILE A 21 18.87 35.98 -24.29
CA ILE A 21 17.65 35.45 -23.69
C ILE A 21 17.55 36.05 -22.29
N ALA A 22 16.56 36.91 -22.12
CA ALA A 22 16.17 37.38 -20.77
C ALA A 22 15.57 36.24 -20.00
N CYS A 23 16.28 35.74 -18.98
CA CYS A 23 15.74 34.82 -18.02
C CYS A 23 14.78 35.59 -17.07
N ALA A 24 13.47 35.40 -17.32
CA ALA A 24 12.47 35.74 -16.33
C ALA A 24 12.58 34.72 -15.18
N GLY A 25 12.92 35.22 -13.99
CA GLY A 25 13.06 34.39 -12.80
C GLY A 25 11.73 33.77 -12.40
N VAL A 26 11.69 32.45 -12.41
CA VAL A 26 10.63 31.69 -11.74
C VAL A 26 11.06 31.54 -10.29
N ALA A 27 10.40 32.27 -9.40
CA ALA A 27 10.53 32.09 -7.96
C ALA A 27 9.95 30.71 -7.58
N VAL A 28 10.81 29.78 -7.21
CA VAL A 28 10.40 28.52 -6.60
C VAL A 28 9.97 28.85 -5.17
N VAL A 29 8.67 28.90 -4.93
CA VAL A 29 8.10 28.94 -3.58
C VAL A 29 8.20 27.53 -3.00
N ALA A 30 9.19 27.30 -2.15
CA ALA A 30 9.25 26.13 -1.31
C ALA A 30 8.13 26.23 -0.25
N VAL A 31 7.09 25.45 -0.41
CA VAL A 31 6.09 25.27 0.64
C VAL A 31 6.69 24.37 1.71
N ALA A 32 7.23 24.99 2.76
CA ALA A 32 7.54 24.33 4.00
C ALA A 32 6.21 24.01 4.70
N VAL A 33 5.88 22.74 4.81
CA VAL A 33 4.79 22.28 5.66
C VAL A 33 5.28 22.40 7.09
N SER A 34 4.94 23.50 7.73
CA SER A 34 5.15 23.69 9.17
C SER A 34 4.07 22.90 9.91
N VAL A 35 4.47 21.83 10.56
CA VAL A 35 3.65 21.18 11.57
C VAL A 35 3.63 22.10 12.78
N ALA A 36 2.55 22.85 12.97
CA ALA A 36 2.32 23.61 14.18
C ALA A 36 1.97 22.64 15.30
N ALA A 37 2.90 22.42 16.20
CA ALA A 37 2.63 21.80 17.49
C ALA A 37 1.82 22.80 18.33
N VAL A 38 0.55 22.51 18.54
CA VAL A 38 -0.28 23.25 19.49
C VAL A 38 0.10 22.79 20.90
N SER A 39 0.93 23.56 21.56
CA SER A 39 1.20 23.43 23.00
C SER A 39 0.03 24.05 23.75
N LEU A 40 -0.83 23.23 24.32
CA LEU A 40 -1.82 23.64 25.31
C LEU A 40 -1.12 23.87 26.64
N ALA A 41 -0.82 25.14 26.95
CA ALA A 41 -0.45 25.54 28.28
C ALA A 41 -1.68 25.50 29.19
N GLY A 42 -1.72 24.52 30.08
CA GLY A 42 -2.72 24.44 31.14
C GLY A 42 -2.46 25.47 32.22
N SER A 43 -3.38 26.37 32.41
CA SER A 43 -3.45 27.21 33.62
C SER A 43 -4.04 26.37 34.76
N ARG A 44 -3.22 26.21 35.81
CA ARG A 44 -3.63 25.71 37.12
C ARG A 44 -4.64 26.66 37.75
N SER A 45 -5.76 26.15 38.18
CA SER A 45 -6.63 26.73 39.20
C SER A 45 -6.85 25.69 40.29
N GLU A 46 -6.29 25.96 41.47
CA GLU A 46 -6.55 25.20 42.70
C GLU A 46 -7.95 25.51 43.21
N SER A 47 -8.71 24.49 43.57
CA SER A 47 -9.77 24.63 44.58
C SER A 47 -10.05 23.32 45.28
N LYS A 48 -10.15 23.46 46.57
CA LYS A 48 -10.18 22.56 47.71
C LYS A 48 -11.23 21.44 47.68
N ALA A 49 -10.83 20.43 48.42
CA ALA A 49 -11.47 19.25 48.98
C ALA A 49 -12.97 19.31 49.34
N GLY A 50 -13.63 18.18 49.10
CA GLY A 50 -14.90 17.81 49.70
C GLY A 50 -15.12 16.32 49.53
N ALA A 51 -14.95 15.57 50.59
CA ALA A 51 -15.16 14.13 50.72
C ALA A 51 -16.66 13.82 50.83
N ALA A 52 -17.13 12.76 50.17
CA ALA A 52 -18.20 11.93 50.67
C ALA A 52 -18.24 10.58 49.90
N SER A 53 -18.16 9.52 50.64
CA SER A 53 -18.30 8.12 50.26
C SER A 53 -19.77 7.66 50.31
N PRO A 54 -20.06 6.35 50.14
CA PRO A 54 -20.84 5.81 49.05
C PRO A 54 -22.26 5.36 49.48
N VAL A 55 -23.16 5.13 48.54
CA VAL A 55 -24.44 4.44 48.80
C VAL A 55 -24.60 3.27 47.86
N ALA A 56 -24.70 2.10 48.40
CA ALA A 56 -25.10 0.85 47.79
C ALA A 56 -26.65 0.76 47.79
N ALA A 57 -27.24 0.19 46.74
CA ALA A 57 -28.56 -0.46 46.77
C ALA A 57 -28.69 -1.34 45.54
N THR A 58 -28.66 -2.57 45.73
CA THR A 58 -29.62 -3.68 45.91
C THR A 58 -30.24 -4.18 44.61
N ALA A 59 -29.97 -5.46 44.38
CA ALA A 59 -30.59 -6.32 43.39
C ALA A 59 -32.06 -6.58 43.62
N THR A 60 -32.78 -6.81 42.55
CA THR A 60 -34.08 -7.54 42.64
C THR A 60 -34.17 -8.52 41.48
N THR A 61 -34.32 -9.75 41.87
CA THR A 61 -34.59 -10.99 41.14
C THR A 61 -36.01 -11.05 40.60
N GLY A 62 -36.20 -11.72 39.47
CA GLY A 62 -37.54 -12.10 39.00
C GLY A 62 -37.51 -12.90 37.69
N ALA A 63 -37.51 -14.21 37.80
CA ALA A 63 -37.99 -15.16 36.78
C ALA A 63 -39.21 -15.87 37.38
N PRO A 64 -39.91 -16.82 36.74
CA PRO A 64 -40.09 -17.25 35.37
C PRO A 64 -41.57 -17.51 34.95
N ALA A 65 -41.86 -17.93 33.70
CA ALA A 65 -42.92 -18.87 33.32
C ALA A 65 -42.80 -19.16 31.79
N THR A 66 -42.43 -20.32 31.42
CA THR A 66 -43.12 -21.60 31.07
C THR A 66 -44.10 -21.58 29.91
N ALA A 67 -43.70 -22.31 28.87
CA ALA A 67 -44.35 -23.37 28.09
C ALA A 67 -45.55 -23.03 27.17
N THR A 68 -45.61 -23.49 25.96
CA THR A 68 -46.06 -24.82 25.56
C THR A 68 -46.10 -25.01 24.04
N THR A 69 -45.50 -26.05 23.58
CA THR A 69 -45.76 -27.01 22.48
C THR A 69 -46.87 -26.75 21.46
N ALA A 70 -46.59 -27.00 20.17
CA ALA A 70 -47.19 -28.11 19.44
C ALA A 70 -46.70 -28.22 17.98
N ALA A 71 -46.38 -29.41 17.60
CA ALA A 71 -45.98 -30.00 16.35
C ALA A 71 -47.15 -30.08 15.33
N ALA A 72 -46.73 -30.18 14.05
CA ALA A 72 -47.24 -31.17 13.10
C ALA A 72 -46.63 -30.98 11.70
N SER A 73 -45.89 -32.00 11.22
CA SER A 73 -45.83 -32.37 9.82
C SER A 73 -46.98 -33.33 9.51
N PRO A 74 -47.39 -33.55 8.24
CA PRO A 74 -46.63 -34.45 7.34
C PRO A 74 -46.82 -34.26 5.80
N SER A 75 -45.87 -34.86 5.11
CA SER A 75 -45.97 -35.81 3.99
C SER A 75 -46.36 -35.37 2.57
N ALA A 76 -45.38 -35.55 1.67
CA ALA A 76 -45.26 -36.31 0.44
C ALA A 76 -46.33 -36.15 -0.69
N SER A 77 -45.82 -35.88 -1.91
CA SER A 77 -45.99 -36.84 -3.01
C SER A 77 -45.20 -36.47 -4.26
N ALA A 78 -44.77 -37.51 -4.94
CA ALA A 78 -43.87 -37.57 -6.07
C ALA A 78 -44.50 -37.21 -7.42
N GLY A 79 -43.65 -36.85 -8.38
CA GLY A 79 -44.01 -36.77 -9.81
C GLY A 79 -42.84 -36.35 -10.71
N LYS A 80 -42.20 -37.29 -11.38
CA LYS A 80 -41.30 -37.18 -12.54
C LYS A 80 -42.00 -37.81 -13.74
N PRO A 81 -41.60 -37.67 -15.04
CA PRO A 81 -40.50 -36.94 -15.71
C PRO A 81 -40.89 -36.18 -17.01
N SER A 82 -40.02 -35.45 -17.65
CA SER A 82 -39.56 -35.63 -19.04
C SER A 82 -38.96 -34.37 -19.70
N SER A 83 -37.73 -34.53 -20.09
CA SER A 83 -36.94 -34.06 -21.24
C SER A 83 -37.30 -32.79 -22.02
N ALA A 84 -36.33 -31.86 -22.09
CA ALA A 84 -35.69 -31.34 -23.32
C ALA A 84 -34.65 -30.27 -23.00
N ALA A 85 -33.42 -30.44 -23.49
CA ALA A 85 -32.35 -29.43 -23.61
C ALA A 85 -32.31 -28.98 -25.08
N PRO A 86 -31.41 -28.03 -25.49
CA PRO A 86 -30.69 -26.98 -24.76
C PRO A 86 -30.83 -25.59 -25.38
N SER A 87 -30.54 -24.54 -24.64
CA SER A 87 -30.14 -23.25 -25.21
C SER A 87 -29.16 -22.58 -24.28
N SER A 88 -27.93 -22.43 -24.76
CA SER A 88 -26.81 -21.84 -24.11
C SER A 88 -26.90 -20.30 -24.12
N ALA A 89 -27.08 -19.70 -22.96
CA ALA A 89 -26.75 -18.29 -22.71
C ALA A 89 -25.72 -18.23 -21.56
N PRO A 90 -24.69 -17.37 -21.62
CA PRO A 90 -23.67 -17.34 -20.57
C PRO A 90 -24.28 -16.80 -19.28
N SER A 91 -24.30 -17.65 -18.27
CA SER A 91 -24.71 -17.34 -16.92
C SER A 91 -23.74 -16.32 -16.34
N ALA A 92 -24.25 -15.13 -15.99
CA ALA A 92 -23.53 -14.19 -15.16
C ALA A 92 -23.21 -14.87 -13.83
N SER A 93 -21.95 -15.13 -13.57
CA SER A 93 -21.47 -15.65 -12.29
C SER A 93 -21.86 -14.65 -11.19
N LYS A 94 -22.83 -15.10 -10.38
CA LYS A 94 -23.17 -14.45 -9.11
C LYS A 94 -21.91 -14.50 -8.25
N ALA A 95 -21.39 -13.33 -7.88
CA ALA A 95 -20.28 -13.23 -6.94
C ALA A 95 -20.61 -14.05 -5.69
N PRO A 96 -19.70 -14.89 -5.19
CA PRO A 96 -19.93 -15.61 -3.95
C PRO A 96 -20.14 -14.58 -2.84
N ALA A 97 -21.24 -14.69 -2.12
CA ALA A 97 -21.40 -13.99 -0.87
C ALA A 97 -20.24 -14.35 0.05
N ALA A 98 -19.62 -13.37 0.69
CA ALA A 98 -18.57 -13.60 1.67
C ALA A 98 -19.07 -14.64 2.69
N GLY A 99 -18.54 -15.86 2.58
CA GLY A 99 -18.92 -16.96 3.43
C GLY A 99 -18.38 -16.70 4.83
N SER A 100 -19.29 -16.39 5.74
CA SER A 100 -19.01 -16.50 7.17
C SER A 100 -18.79 -17.98 7.48
N GLY A 101 -17.55 -18.40 7.75
CA GLY A 101 -17.33 -19.66 8.40
C GLY A 101 -16.24 -20.60 7.90
N ALA A 102 -15.39 -20.25 6.94
CA ALA A 102 -14.17 -21.03 6.73
C ALA A 102 -13.21 -20.78 7.91
N PRO A 103 -12.72 -21.82 8.61
CA PRO A 103 -11.71 -21.61 9.63
C PRO A 103 -10.52 -20.95 8.95
N ALA A 104 -10.09 -19.80 9.49
CA ALA A 104 -8.82 -19.20 9.07
C ALA A 104 -7.74 -20.27 9.20
N PRO A 105 -6.86 -20.46 8.20
CA PRO A 105 -5.74 -21.37 8.37
C PRO A 105 -5.04 -20.94 9.65
N LYS A 106 -4.63 -21.89 10.47
CA LYS A 106 -3.82 -21.59 11.65
C LYS A 106 -2.48 -21.08 11.16
N GLY A 107 -2.39 -19.77 10.91
CA GLY A 107 -1.16 -19.09 10.64
C GLY A 107 -0.25 -19.28 11.83
N GLY A 108 0.88 -19.91 11.62
CA GLY A 108 1.92 -20.03 12.61
C GLY A 108 2.93 -18.90 12.43
N TRP A 109 3.87 -18.79 13.36
CA TRP A 109 5.07 -17.99 13.16
C TRP A 109 5.91 -18.59 12.01
N ILE A 110 6.21 -17.79 11.00
CA ILE A 110 7.13 -18.17 9.92
C ILE A 110 8.48 -17.53 10.24
N PHE A 111 9.48 -18.34 10.48
CA PHE A 111 10.82 -17.86 10.81
C PHE A 111 11.59 -17.48 9.55
N VAL A 112 12.39 -16.41 9.64
CA VAL A 112 13.38 -16.08 8.63
C VAL A 112 14.52 -17.11 8.67
N ASP A 113 15.08 -17.44 7.52
CA ASP A 113 16.38 -18.10 7.46
C ASP A 113 17.43 -17.10 7.95
N GLN A 114 17.82 -17.25 9.23
CA GLN A 114 18.78 -16.33 9.87
C GLN A 114 20.14 -16.36 9.21
N ALA A 115 20.59 -17.52 8.70
CA ALA A 115 21.89 -17.61 8.04
C ALA A 115 21.89 -16.87 6.69
N ALA A 116 20.82 -17.06 5.89
CA ALA A 116 20.65 -16.35 4.63
C ALA A 116 20.50 -14.84 4.84
N TYR A 117 19.70 -14.43 5.83
CA TYR A 117 19.53 -13.00 6.14
C TYR A 117 20.81 -12.37 6.67
N GLN A 118 21.53 -13.05 7.57
CA GLN A 118 22.81 -12.55 8.07
C GLN A 118 23.82 -12.37 6.93
N LYS A 119 23.89 -13.31 5.99
CA LYS A 119 24.72 -13.19 4.78
C LYS A 119 24.33 -11.95 3.95
N GLN A 120 23.05 -11.68 3.78
CA GLN A 120 22.56 -10.48 3.10
C GLN A 120 22.99 -9.21 3.83
N VAL A 121 22.83 -9.16 5.17
CA VAL A 121 23.23 -8.03 6.00
C VAL A 121 24.73 -7.81 5.97
N ASP A 122 25.55 -8.86 5.98
CA ASP A 122 27.02 -8.73 5.91
C ASP A 122 27.47 -8.22 4.53
N ALA A 123 26.85 -8.69 3.46
CA ALA A 123 27.06 -8.13 2.12
C ALA A 123 26.63 -6.65 2.05
N TYR A 124 25.50 -6.29 2.67
CA TYR A 124 25.06 -4.90 2.80
C TYR A 124 26.07 -4.02 3.56
N LYS A 125 26.60 -4.51 4.70
CA LYS A 125 27.59 -3.78 5.48
C LYS A 125 28.90 -3.58 4.71
N ALA A 126 29.37 -4.61 4.04
CA ALA A 126 30.62 -4.60 3.25
C ALA A 126 30.52 -3.72 1.99
N ARG A 127 29.32 -3.49 1.49
CA ARG A 127 29.11 -2.69 0.28
C ARG A 127 29.52 -1.23 0.52
N LYS A 128 30.39 -0.70 -0.35
CA LYS A 128 30.71 0.72 -0.39
C LYS A 128 29.54 1.51 -0.97
N THR A 129 29.35 2.74 -0.49
CA THR A 129 28.40 3.69 -1.08
C THR A 129 28.94 4.23 -2.38
N ASP A 130 28.07 4.43 -3.37
CA ASP A 130 28.45 5.10 -4.60
C ASP A 130 28.63 6.62 -4.32
N PRO A 131 29.52 7.32 -5.03
CA PRO A 131 29.64 8.76 -4.94
C PRO A 131 28.32 9.44 -5.31
N VAL A 132 27.91 10.43 -4.53
CA VAL A 132 26.68 11.18 -4.77
C VAL A 132 26.95 12.35 -5.73
N PRO A 133 26.34 12.41 -6.92
CA PRO A 133 26.44 13.57 -7.81
C PRO A 133 25.86 14.84 -7.19
N SER A 134 26.25 16.00 -7.72
CA SER A 134 25.61 17.26 -7.37
C SER A 134 24.14 17.30 -7.84
N GLY A 135 23.29 18.00 -7.11
CA GLY A 135 21.87 18.20 -7.50
C GLY A 135 20.92 17.03 -7.21
N VAL A 136 21.40 15.99 -6.54
CA VAL A 136 20.58 14.84 -6.14
C VAL A 136 19.59 15.24 -5.05
N GLY A 137 18.33 14.81 -5.18
CA GLY A 137 17.29 15.00 -4.17
C GLY A 137 17.64 14.36 -2.82
N ASN A 138 17.17 14.98 -1.73
CA ASN A 138 17.49 14.58 -0.35
C ASN A 138 16.36 13.76 0.33
N LEU A 139 15.43 13.21 -0.44
CA LEU A 139 14.46 12.26 0.10
C LEU A 139 15.10 10.87 0.20
N PRO A 140 15.16 10.27 1.39
CA PRO A 140 15.82 8.97 1.61
C PRO A 140 14.93 7.85 1.09
N GLU A 141 14.88 7.67 -0.22
CA GLU A 141 13.95 6.73 -0.87
C GLU A 141 14.47 6.17 -2.20
N PHE A 142 13.99 4.99 -2.50
CA PHE A 142 13.91 4.43 -3.84
C PHE A 142 12.50 3.89 -4.08
N ARG A 143 12.19 3.48 -5.30
CA ARG A 143 10.83 3.05 -5.64
C ARG A 143 10.79 1.95 -6.68
N ALA A 144 9.66 1.26 -6.73
CA ALA A 144 9.22 0.47 -7.86
C ALA A 144 7.93 1.06 -8.42
N ASP A 145 7.83 1.21 -9.74
CA ASP A 145 6.60 1.60 -10.43
C ASP A 145 6.00 0.32 -11.06
N CYS A 146 4.86 -0.09 -10.55
CA CYS A 146 4.18 -1.31 -10.97
C CYS A 146 2.90 -1.00 -11.74
N LYS A 147 2.43 -1.98 -12.51
CA LYS A 147 1.14 -1.91 -13.19
C LYS A 147 0.22 -3.00 -12.67
N TYR A 148 -1.07 -2.81 -12.88
CA TYR A 148 -2.07 -3.83 -12.65
C TYR A 148 -1.67 -5.16 -13.33
N SER A 149 -1.83 -6.26 -12.61
CA SER A 149 -1.54 -7.60 -13.08
C SER A 149 -2.83 -8.39 -13.33
N HIS A 150 -3.54 -8.69 -12.26
CA HIS A 150 -4.76 -9.50 -12.30
C HIS A 150 -5.64 -9.26 -11.07
N ARG A 151 -6.82 -9.87 -11.04
CA ARG A 151 -7.73 -9.94 -9.87
C ARG A 151 -8.01 -11.37 -9.49
N ARG A 152 -8.00 -11.64 -8.19
CA ARG A 152 -8.40 -12.92 -7.61
C ARG A 152 -9.01 -12.70 -6.22
N ALA A 153 -9.88 -13.62 -5.81
CA ALA A 153 -10.39 -13.69 -4.44
C ALA A 153 -9.43 -14.50 -3.55
N ASP A 154 -8.14 -14.30 -3.76
CA ASP A 154 -7.04 -15.00 -3.10
C ASP A 154 -6.25 -14.06 -2.19
N ASP A 155 -5.63 -14.65 -1.17
CA ASP A 155 -4.73 -13.95 -0.26
C ASP A 155 -3.69 -14.94 0.30
N PRO A 156 -2.49 -15.00 -0.29
CA PRO A 156 -1.45 -15.93 0.16
C PRO A 156 -0.84 -15.60 1.53
N ILE A 157 -1.21 -14.48 2.13
CA ILE A 157 -0.81 -14.13 3.50
C ILE A 157 -1.88 -14.62 4.50
N VAL A 158 -3.13 -14.16 4.33
CA VAL A 158 -4.20 -14.41 5.31
C VAL A 158 -4.87 -15.77 5.10
N PHE A 159 -4.96 -16.25 3.85
CA PHE A 159 -5.62 -17.51 3.48
C PHE A 159 -4.71 -18.38 2.59
N PRO A 160 -3.45 -18.69 3.02
CA PRO A 160 -2.54 -19.49 2.22
C PRO A 160 -3.13 -20.88 1.93
N GLY A 161 -3.04 -21.30 0.66
CA GLY A 161 -3.55 -22.59 0.21
C GLY A 161 -5.08 -22.70 0.15
N LEU A 162 -5.81 -21.59 0.21
CA LEU A 162 -7.28 -21.55 0.18
C LEU A 162 -7.78 -20.63 -0.95
N PRO A 163 -7.78 -21.09 -2.20
CA PRO A 163 -8.28 -20.30 -3.34
C PRO A 163 -9.72 -19.85 -3.13
N GLY A 164 -10.00 -18.59 -3.42
CA GLY A 164 -11.34 -18.02 -3.31
C GLY A 164 -11.81 -17.71 -1.88
N ALA A 165 -10.97 -17.91 -0.86
CA ALA A 165 -11.36 -17.69 0.53
C ALA A 165 -11.37 -16.22 0.96
N SER A 166 -10.74 -15.35 0.19
CA SER A 166 -10.69 -13.92 0.49
C SER A 166 -11.76 -13.13 -0.29
N HIS A 167 -11.88 -11.84 0.04
CA HIS A 167 -12.54 -10.90 -0.86
C HIS A 167 -11.66 -10.65 -2.11
N MET A 168 -12.23 -10.01 -3.13
CA MET A 168 -11.50 -9.78 -4.38
C MET A 168 -10.35 -8.80 -4.16
N HIS A 169 -9.13 -9.18 -4.53
CA HIS A 169 -7.95 -8.33 -4.56
C HIS A 169 -7.52 -7.96 -5.97
N SER A 170 -6.98 -6.77 -6.11
CA SER A 170 -6.26 -6.30 -7.30
C SER A 170 -4.77 -6.43 -7.05
N PHE A 171 -4.11 -7.28 -7.84
CA PHE A 171 -2.69 -7.60 -7.71
C PHE A 171 -1.83 -6.76 -8.64
N VAL A 172 -0.63 -6.40 -8.17
CA VAL A 172 0.45 -5.77 -8.94
C VAL A 172 1.78 -6.45 -8.60
N GLY A 173 2.79 -6.29 -9.43
CA GLY A 173 4.09 -6.91 -9.23
C GLY A 173 4.15 -8.31 -9.84
N ASN A 174 4.50 -9.31 -9.06
CA ASN A 174 4.63 -10.68 -9.54
C ASN A 174 3.34 -11.18 -10.19
N LYS A 175 3.44 -11.73 -11.41
CA LYS A 175 2.27 -12.10 -12.23
C LYS A 175 1.69 -13.47 -11.92
N ALA A 176 2.40 -14.30 -11.17
CA ALA A 176 2.01 -15.69 -10.90
C ALA A 176 1.37 -15.87 -9.52
N VAL A 177 1.02 -14.78 -8.84
CA VAL A 177 0.51 -14.84 -7.45
C VAL A 177 -0.94 -15.33 -7.40
N ASP A 178 -1.15 -16.29 -6.52
CA ASP A 178 -2.44 -16.85 -6.13
C ASP A 178 -2.39 -17.30 -4.66
N ALA A 179 -3.44 -17.97 -4.18
CA ALA A 179 -3.54 -18.44 -2.79
C ALA A 179 -2.44 -19.45 -2.40
N ASP A 180 -1.90 -20.19 -3.36
CA ASP A 180 -0.89 -21.24 -3.12
C ASP A 180 0.55 -20.69 -3.15
N THR A 181 0.72 -19.41 -3.47
CA THR A 181 2.04 -18.80 -3.68
C THR A 181 2.86 -18.75 -2.40
N THR A 182 4.04 -19.34 -2.44
CA THR A 182 5.05 -19.31 -1.37
C THR A 182 6.20 -18.34 -1.69
N ALA A 183 7.05 -18.04 -0.70
CA ALA A 183 8.27 -17.29 -0.92
C ALA A 183 9.19 -17.94 -1.96
N GLY A 184 9.24 -19.29 -1.98
CA GLY A 184 10.01 -20.04 -2.97
C GLY A 184 9.49 -19.86 -4.40
N ASP A 185 8.20 -19.68 -4.55
CA ASP A 185 7.57 -19.45 -5.87
C ASP A 185 7.86 -18.04 -6.37
N LEU A 186 7.82 -17.02 -5.52
CA LEU A 186 8.22 -15.65 -5.89
C LEU A 186 9.67 -15.58 -6.37
N MET A 187 10.57 -16.42 -5.83
CA MET A 187 11.95 -16.53 -6.31
C MET A 187 12.06 -17.21 -7.68
N LYS A 188 11.19 -18.17 -7.98
CA LYS A 188 11.19 -18.90 -9.24
C LYS A 188 10.48 -18.14 -10.35
N PHE A 189 9.32 -17.55 -10.04
CA PHE A 189 8.47 -16.83 -10.99
C PHE A 189 8.79 -15.35 -10.96
N THR A 190 9.78 -14.96 -11.72
CA THR A 190 10.33 -13.59 -11.72
C THR A 190 9.62 -12.62 -12.66
N ALA A 191 8.57 -13.07 -13.37
CA ALA A 191 7.78 -12.21 -14.24
C ALA A 191 6.99 -11.20 -13.41
N SER A 192 7.37 -9.93 -13.48
CA SER A 192 6.79 -8.84 -12.70
C SER A 192 6.23 -7.73 -13.60
N THR A 193 5.23 -7.01 -13.13
CA THR A 193 4.74 -5.77 -13.74
C THR A 193 5.49 -4.55 -13.23
N CYS A 194 6.41 -4.73 -12.26
CA CYS A 194 7.18 -3.66 -11.66
C CYS A 194 8.42 -3.29 -12.48
N LYS A 195 8.80 -2.03 -12.38
CA LYS A 195 10.13 -1.51 -12.71
C LYS A 195 10.75 -0.99 -11.43
N PRO A 196 11.92 -1.53 -11.03
CA PRO A 196 12.78 -2.46 -11.77
C PRO A 196 12.26 -3.91 -11.71
N VAL A 197 12.63 -4.71 -12.71
CA VAL A 197 12.23 -6.14 -12.79
C VAL A 197 12.86 -7.01 -11.71
N VAL A 198 13.88 -6.51 -11.00
CA VAL A 198 14.52 -7.16 -9.85
C VAL A 198 13.66 -7.10 -8.56
N ASP A 199 12.55 -6.39 -8.62
CA ASP A 199 11.48 -6.46 -7.64
C ASP A 199 10.51 -7.57 -8.05
N HIS A 200 10.66 -8.73 -7.44
CA HIS A 200 9.82 -9.91 -7.65
C HIS A 200 8.66 -9.97 -6.64
N SER A 201 8.50 -8.96 -5.81
CA SER A 201 7.45 -8.88 -4.80
C SER A 201 6.06 -8.93 -5.42
N ALA A 202 5.12 -9.38 -4.62
CA ALA A 202 3.71 -9.23 -4.92
C ALA A 202 3.08 -8.22 -3.95
N TYR A 203 2.20 -7.39 -4.50
CA TYR A 203 1.45 -6.41 -3.74
C TYR A 203 -0.01 -6.49 -4.14
N TRP A 204 -0.92 -6.36 -3.17
CA TRP A 204 -2.35 -6.34 -3.50
C TRP A 204 -3.13 -5.45 -2.53
N VAL A 205 -4.30 -5.07 -3.01
CA VAL A 205 -5.24 -4.22 -2.29
C VAL A 205 -6.66 -4.69 -2.60
N PRO A 206 -7.66 -4.40 -1.74
CA PRO A 206 -9.05 -4.72 -2.06
C PRO A 206 -9.45 -4.05 -3.37
N THR A 207 -10.12 -4.80 -4.23
CA THR A 207 -10.62 -4.25 -5.49
C THR A 207 -11.63 -3.15 -5.21
N LEU A 208 -11.41 -1.99 -5.84
CA LEU A 208 -12.35 -0.88 -5.85
C LEU A 208 -13.41 -1.13 -6.91
N TYR A 209 -14.68 -0.91 -6.57
CA TYR A 209 -15.82 -1.01 -7.47
C TYR A 209 -16.59 0.30 -7.53
N GLU A 210 -17.05 0.65 -8.71
CA GLU A 210 -17.96 1.79 -8.90
C GLU A 210 -19.35 1.43 -8.41
N ALA A 211 -19.90 2.23 -7.51
CA ALA A 211 -21.27 2.05 -7.02
C ALA A 211 -22.28 2.26 -8.14
N GLY A 212 -23.31 1.43 -8.18
CA GLY A 212 -24.36 1.47 -9.20
C GLY A 212 -24.05 0.63 -10.45
N SER A 213 -22.83 0.65 -10.98
CA SER A 213 -22.43 -0.18 -12.12
C SER A 213 -21.81 -1.52 -11.71
N ASN A 214 -21.29 -1.61 -10.48
CA ASN A 214 -20.52 -2.73 -9.96
C ASN A 214 -19.28 -3.08 -10.83
N LYS A 215 -18.79 -2.12 -11.61
CA LYS A 215 -17.61 -2.29 -12.42
C LYS A 215 -16.36 -2.14 -11.55
N PRO A 216 -15.39 -3.04 -11.68
CA PRO A 216 -14.12 -2.87 -11.00
C PRO A 216 -13.34 -1.70 -11.60
N VAL A 217 -12.69 -0.93 -10.75
CA VAL A 217 -11.81 0.19 -11.13
C VAL A 217 -10.37 -0.30 -10.99
N GLU A 218 -9.67 -0.38 -12.12
CA GLU A 218 -8.28 -0.81 -12.14
C GLU A 218 -7.33 0.31 -11.76
N THR A 219 -6.18 -0.07 -11.22
CA THR A 219 -5.10 0.87 -10.97
C THR A 219 -4.42 1.21 -12.29
N THR A 220 -4.29 2.50 -12.59
CA THR A 220 -3.55 3.01 -13.77
C THR A 220 -2.08 3.25 -13.46
N GLY A 221 -1.75 3.40 -12.18
CA GLY A 221 -0.40 3.46 -11.65
C GLY A 221 -0.36 2.94 -10.22
N PHE A 222 0.73 2.24 -9.89
CA PHE A 222 0.96 1.72 -8.55
C PHE A 222 2.43 1.89 -8.22
N ARG A 223 2.74 2.89 -7.40
CA ARG A 223 4.11 3.16 -6.99
C ARG A 223 4.35 2.65 -5.59
N VAL A 224 5.41 1.89 -5.43
CA VAL A 224 5.87 1.35 -4.16
C VAL A 224 7.14 2.09 -3.77
N TYR A 225 7.04 2.98 -2.81
CA TYR A 225 8.20 3.63 -2.21
C TYR A 225 8.77 2.77 -1.10
N TYR A 226 10.08 2.73 -1.03
CA TYR A 226 10.88 2.19 0.07
C TYR A 226 11.70 3.34 0.65
N ARG A 227 11.33 3.81 1.83
CA ARG A 227 11.89 5.07 2.36
C ARG A 227 12.23 5.00 3.84
N SER A 228 13.09 5.92 4.30
CA SER A 228 13.18 6.22 5.73
C SER A 228 12.27 7.38 6.06
N LEU A 229 11.34 7.17 6.99
CA LEU A 229 10.41 8.18 7.46
C LEU A 229 11.00 9.07 8.56
N ARG A 230 12.25 8.81 8.98
CA ARG A 230 12.89 9.46 10.12
C ARG A 230 14.09 10.27 9.74
N GLN A 231 14.48 11.19 10.61
CA GLN A 231 15.65 12.06 10.42
C GLN A 231 16.96 11.27 10.37
N LYS A 232 17.05 10.16 11.13
CA LYS A 232 18.22 9.27 11.12
C LYS A 232 17.89 7.99 10.33
N SER A 233 18.82 7.53 9.52
CA SER A 233 18.71 6.29 8.73
C SER A 233 19.93 5.37 8.85
N ASP A 234 20.85 5.72 9.73
CA ASP A 234 22.14 5.06 9.94
C ASP A 234 22.05 3.60 10.44
N ASP A 235 20.94 3.22 11.03
CA ASP A 235 20.66 1.87 11.53
C ASP A 235 19.77 1.01 10.63
N ILE A 236 19.33 1.55 9.48
CA ILE A 236 18.41 0.84 8.59
C ILE A 236 19.05 -0.39 7.95
N LYS A 237 18.31 -1.49 7.88
CA LYS A 237 18.74 -2.76 7.28
C LYS A 237 17.94 -3.06 6.01
N PRO A 238 18.48 -3.85 5.08
CA PRO A 238 17.68 -4.37 3.97
C PRO A 238 16.56 -5.27 4.50
N MET A 239 15.45 -5.30 3.77
CA MET A 239 14.33 -6.18 4.12
C MET A 239 14.69 -7.64 3.83
N PRO A 240 14.28 -8.60 4.68
CA PRO A 240 14.43 -10.01 4.37
C PRO A 240 13.46 -10.42 3.26
N ASN A 241 13.90 -11.29 2.38
CA ASN A 241 13.02 -11.91 1.39
C ASN A 241 12.00 -12.84 2.05
N GLY A 242 10.77 -12.80 1.55
CA GLY A 242 9.67 -13.57 2.11
C GLY A 242 8.92 -12.85 3.23
N LEU A 243 9.31 -11.63 3.59
CA LEU A 243 8.58 -10.84 4.60
C LEU A 243 7.16 -10.54 4.10
N ARG A 244 6.18 -10.87 4.92
CA ARG A 244 4.76 -10.63 4.68
C ARG A 244 4.30 -9.47 5.53
N MET A 245 3.61 -8.53 4.95
CA MET A 245 3.22 -7.31 5.65
C MET A 245 1.79 -6.92 5.27
N ILE A 246 1.00 -6.54 6.27
CA ILE A 246 -0.34 -6.00 6.09
C ILE A 246 -0.41 -4.62 6.72
N ALA A 247 -0.89 -3.64 5.95
CA ALA A 247 -1.20 -2.30 6.44
C ALA A 247 -2.69 -2.02 6.28
N GLY A 248 -3.26 -1.26 7.20
CA GLY A 248 -4.70 -1.00 7.24
C GLY A 248 -5.48 -2.09 7.98
N ASP A 249 -6.81 -2.05 7.85
CA ASP A 249 -7.71 -2.98 8.51
C ASP A 249 -8.94 -3.27 7.66
N ALA A 250 -9.02 -4.48 7.08
CA ALA A 250 -10.14 -4.96 6.27
C ALA A 250 -11.49 -4.95 7.01
N LYS A 251 -11.46 -4.96 8.34
CA LYS A 251 -12.66 -5.02 9.20
C LYS A 251 -13.13 -3.65 9.69
N LYS A 252 -12.35 -2.59 9.42
CA LYS A 252 -12.70 -1.24 9.89
C LYS A 252 -13.94 -0.72 9.20
N LYS A 253 -14.94 -0.34 10.00
CA LYS A 253 -16.23 0.22 9.53
C LYS A 253 -16.39 1.71 9.81
N VAL A 254 -15.55 2.26 10.69
CA VAL A 254 -15.61 3.67 11.05
C VAL A 254 -14.91 4.50 9.98
N PRO A 255 -15.58 5.47 9.35
CA PRO A 255 -14.97 6.30 8.33
C PRO A 255 -13.72 7.03 8.84
N THR A 256 -12.70 7.10 8.00
CA THR A 256 -11.52 7.91 8.27
C THR A 256 -11.89 9.39 8.16
N PRO A 257 -11.60 10.23 9.16
CA PRO A 257 -11.88 11.66 9.09
C PRO A 257 -11.23 12.32 7.87
N ARG A 258 -11.91 13.36 7.34
CA ARG A 258 -11.35 14.16 6.24
C ARG A 258 -10.00 14.76 6.65
N GLY A 259 -9.02 14.73 5.74
CA GLY A 259 -7.67 15.22 5.98
C GLY A 259 -6.75 14.25 6.76
N ALA A 260 -7.28 13.17 7.34
CA ALA A 260 -6.47 12.15 7.97
C ALA A 260 -5.80 11.24 6.93
N GLN A 261 -4.69 10.61 7.31
CA GLN A 261 -4.04 9.59 6.49
C GLN A 261 -4.95 8.36 6.29
N GLY A 262 -4.74 7.64 5.20
CA GLY A 262 -5.53 6.44 4.90
C GLY A 262 -6.93 6.75 4.38
N GLN A 263 -7.04 7.71 3.48
CA GLN A 263 -8.25 7.99 2.72
C GLN A 263 -7.92 8.28 1.26
N PHE A 264 -8.92 8.15 0.39
CA PHE A 264 -8.79 8.55 -1.01
C PHE A 264 -8.70 10.07 -1.14
N TYR A 265 -7.89 10.52 -2.08
CA TYR A 265 -7.68 11.93 -2.36
C TYR A 265 -7.50 12.19 -3.87
N CYS A 266 -7.58 13.44 -4.26
CA CYS A 266 -7.26 13.87 -5.61
C CYS A 266 -5.84 14.40 -5.65
N ALA A 267 -5.04 13.92 -6.59
CA ALA A 267 -3.68 14.39 -6.77
C ALA A 267 -3.39 14.75 -8.23
N PHE A 268 -2.56 15.77 -8.40
CA PHE A 268 -1.93 16.06 -9.68
C PHE A 268 -0.58 16.75 -9.43
N TYR A 269 0.26 16.78 -10.45
CA TYR A 269 1.54 17.46 -10.34
C TYR A 269 1.35 18.98 -10.44
N GLY A 270 1.10 19.62 -9.32
CA GLY A 270 0.85 21.06 -9.22
C GLY A 270 0.23 21.46 -7.89
N PRO A 271 -0.02 22.76 -7.66
CA PRO A 271 -0.73 23.21 -6.48
C PRO A 271 -2.16 22.72 -6.56
N GLY A 272 -2.49 21.69 -5.89
CA GLY A 272 -3.77 21.22 -5.88
C GLY A 272 -4.14 20.46 -4.73
N ASP A 273 -5.28 20.61 -4.27
CA ASP A 273 -5.72 20.08 -3.30
C ASP A 273 -6.99 19.58 -3.01
N LEU A 274 -7.03 18.89 -2.08
CA LEU A 274 -7.91 18.04 -1.38
C LEU A 274 -9.08 18.73 -0.74
N ASP A 275 -8.91 20.01 -0.35
CA ASP A 275 -9.91 20.78 0.35
C ASP A 275 -10.80 21.54 -0.62
N GLY A 276 -12.04 21.23 -0.67
CA GLY A 276 -13.02 21.91 -1.53
C GLY A 276 -13.53 21.09 -2.72
N ILE A 277 -12.98 19.89 -2.92
CA ILE A 277 -13.52 18.97 -3.93
C ILE A 277 -14.89 18.43 -3.51
N ALA A 278 -15.73 18.16 -4.49
CA ALA A 278 -17.02 17.52 -4.27
C ALA A 278 -16.83 16.10 -3.71
N ARG A 279 -17.84 15.63 -3.01
CA ARG A 279 -17.89 14.26 -2.45
C ARG A 279 -19.09 13.51 -3.03
N SER A 280 -18.96 12.20 -3.11
CA SER A 280 -20.03 11.33 -3.54
C SER A 280 -21.20 11.31 -2.54
N GLU A 281 -22.38 10.92 -3.02
CA GLU A 281 -23.59 10.79 -2.21
C GLU A 281 -23.52 9.59 -1.24
N ASN A 282 -22.77 8.55 -1.59
CA ASN A 282 -22.64 7.33 -0.79
C ASN A 282 -21.53 7.38 0.26
N GLY A 283 -21.01 8.54 0.61
CA GLY A 283 -19.99 8.64 1.65
C GLY A 283 -18.85 9.59 1.31
N ASN A 284 -17.61 9.24 1.67
CA ASN A 284 -16.49 10.17 1.70
C ASN A 284 -15.56 10.06 0.49
N TRP A 285 -16.05 9.61 -0.66
CA TRP A 285 -15.25 9.47 -1.86
C TRP A 285 -15.07 10.82 -2.54
N PRO A 286 -13.84 11.25 -2.86
CA PRO A 286 -13.62 12.51 -3.54
C PRO A 286 -14.06 12.43 -5.01
N ILE A 287 -14.51 13.56 -5.54
CA ILE A 287 -14.73 13.77 -6.97
C ILE A 287 -13.71 14.77 -7.46
N CYS A 288 -12.78 14.29 -8.30
CA CYS A 288 -11.62 15.05 -8.74
C CYS A 288 -11.95 15.92 -9.96
N GLY A 289 -11.65 17.21 -9.84
CA GLY A 289 -11.65 18.11 -11.00
C GLY A 289 -10.39 17.92 -11.86
N GLU A 290 -10.46 18.36 -13.14
CA GLU A 290 -9.29 18.37 -14.02
C GLU A 290 -8.18 19.29 -13.47
N PRO A 291 -6.90 18.92 -13.56
CA PRO A 291 -6.32 17.67 -14.11
C PRO A 291 -6.10 16.57 -13.06
N ALA A 292 -6.70 16.67 -11.88
CA ALA A 292 -6.43 15.77 -10.78
C ALA A 292 -6.89 14.33 -11.08
N THR A 293 -6.19 13.39 -10.48
CA THR A 293 -6.43 11.95 -10.55
C THR A 293 -6.77 11.38 -9.17
N PHE A 294 -7.48 10.27 -9.15
CA PHE A 294 -7.97 9.62 -7.93
C PHE A 294 -6.91 8.70 -7.35
N HIS A 295 -6.46 8.99 -6.14
CA HIS A 295 -5.34 8.31 -5.47
C HIS A 295 -5.71 7.77 -4.10
N PHE A 296 -4.92 6.78 -3.67
CA PHE A 296 -4.84 6.35 -2.28
C PHE A 296 -3.39 6.15 -1.88
N MET A 297 -3.03 6.62 -0.69
CA MET A 297 -1.69 6.40 -0.12
C MET A 297 -1.79 5.54 1.14
N LEU A 298 -1.00 4.46 1.18
CA LEU A 298 -0.96 3.53 2.30
C LEU A 298 0.47 3.29 2.75
N GLN A 299 0.74 3.53 4.03
CA GLN A 299 2.04 3.33 4.63
C GLN A 299 2.06 2.07 5.50
N PHE A 300 3.08 1.27 5.33
CA PHE A 300 3.35 0.05 6.10
C PHE A 300 4.25 0.32 7.31
N PRO A 301 4.23 -0.59 8.31
CA PRO A 301 5.20 -0.58 9.40
C PRO A 301 6.65 -0.61 8.91
N ASP A 302 7.57 -0.04 9.70
CA ASP A 302 9.00 0.09 9.36
C ASP A 302 9.95 -0.48 10.41
N CYS A 303 9.40 -1.21 11.38
CA CYS A 303 10.15 -1.89 12.44
C CYS A 303 9.80 -3.39 12.42
N TRP A 304 10.82 -4.23 12.39
CA TRP A 304 10.69 -5.67 12.32
C TRP A 304 11.32 -6.32 13.56
N ASP A 305 10.77 -7.43 14.03
CA ASP A 305 11.26 -8.16 15.21
C ASP A 305 12.61 -8.85 15.00
N GLY A 306 13.08 -8.95 13.74
CA GLY A 306 14.36 -9.54 13.38
C GLY A 306 14.33 -11.07 13.30
N LYS A 307 13.17 -11.70 13.42
CA LYS A 307 13.06 -13.16 13.55
C LYS A 307 12.03 -13.80 12.63
N HIS A 308 10.90 -13.14 12.40
CA HIS A 308 9.76 -13.77 11.75
C HIS A 308 9.41 -13.07 10.43
N LEU A 309 9.11 -13.86 9.43
CA LEU A 309 8.58 -13.39 8.14
C LEU A 309 7.07 -13.19 8.18
N ASP A 310 6.40 -13.83 9.14
CA ASP A 310 4.97 -13.72 9.39
C ASP A 310 4.64 -14.14 10.84
N SER A 311 3.48 -13.71 11.31
CA SER A 311 2.94 -14.02 12.62
C SER A 311 1.51 -14.55 12.50
N PRO A 312 0.94 -15.22 13.53
CA PRO A 312 -0.42 -15.79 13.46
C PRO A 312 -1.53 -14.80 13.11
N ASN A 313 -1.33 -13.52 13.41
CA ASN A 313 -2.25 -12.42 13.06
C ASN A 313 -1.71 -11.52 11.94
N HIS A 314 -0.61 -11.90 11.30
CA HIS A 314 0.07 -11.20 10.22
C HIS A 314 0.52 -9.76 10.55
N LYS A 315 0.62 -9.42 11.84
CA LYS A 315 0.96 -8.07 12.33
C LYS A 315 1.99 -8.04 13.45
N ASP A 316 2.04 -9.05 14.32
CA ASP A 316 2.88 -9.03 15.53
C ASP A 316 4.37 -9.16 15.28
N HIS A 317 4.82 -9.40 14.06
CA HIS A 317 6.24 -9.45 13.68
C HIS A 317 6.75 -8.11 13.14
N ILE A 318 5.86 -7.11 12.94
CA ILE A 318 6.16 -5.77 12.44
C ILE A 318 5.47 -4.72 13.31
N ALA A 319 6.04 -3.52 13.40
CA ALA A 319 5.46 -2.39 14.13
C ALA A 319 5.77 -1.06 13.44
N TYR A 320 4.92 -0.07 13.68
CA TYR A 320 5.23 1.31 13.32
C TYR A 320 6.22 1.88 14.32
N GLY A 321 7.28 2.46 13.82
CA GLY A 321 8.17 3.22 14.67
C GLY A 321 7.69 4.66 14.87
N ASN A 322 8.34 5.36 15.79
CA ASN A 322 8.10 6.77 16.06
C ASN A 322 9.39 7.60 15.89
N GLU A 323 9.39 8.87 16.28
CA GLU A 323 10.55 9.75 16.17
C GLU A 323 11.78 9.24 16.95
N ASN A 324 11.56 8.51 18.04
CA ASN A 324 12.62 7.94 18.87
C ASN A 324 13.19 6.62 18.30
N GLY A 325 12.57 6.05 17.26
CA GLY A 325 13.02 4.82 16.63
C GLY A 325 12.00 3.69 16.66
N CYS A 326 12.52 2.48 16.58
CA CYS A 326 11.72 1.27 16.69
C CYS A 326 11.52 0.86 18.15
N PRO A 327 10.37 0.27 18.52
CA PRO A 327 10.16 -0.27 19.86
C PRO A 327 11.12 -1.44 20.13
N SER A 328 11.45 -1.68 21.39
CA SER A 328 12.39 -2.74 21.79
C SER A 328 11.96 -4.15 21.37
N SER A 329 10.68 -4.38 21.21
CA SER A 329 10.11 -5.64 20.69
C SER A 329 10.39 -5.85 19.18
N HIS A 330 10.62 -4.78 18.43
CA HIS A 330 10.86 -4.78 16.98
C HIS A 330 12.10 -3.93 16.65
N PRO A 331 13.30 -4.37 17.09
CA PRO A 331 14.47 -3.53 17.11
C PRO A 331 15.09 -3.29 15.72
N VAL A 332 14.68 -4.02 14.70
CA VAL A 332 15.29 -3.94 13.37
C VAL A 332 14.51 -2.94 12.51
N ARG A 333 15.14 -1.79 12.23
CA ARG A 333 14.61 -0.83 11.29
C ARG A 333 14.79 -1.30 9.86
N ILE A 334 13.72 -1.30 9.09
CA ILE A 334 13.67 -1.62 7.67
C ILE A 334 13.09 -0.44 6.89
N PRO A 335 13.25 -0.35 5.57
CA PRO A 335 12.56 0.65 4.78
C PRO A 335 11.03 0.56 4.96
N ALA A 336 10.39 1.70 5.22
CA ALA A 336 8.95 1.79 5.20
C ALA A 336 8.45 1.65 3.76
N ILE A 337 7.60 0.67 3.51
CA ILE A 337 6.85 0.59 2.26
C ILE A 337 5.73 1.63 2.30
N THR A 338 5.55 2.36 1.20
CA THR A 338 4.39 3.23 1.01
C THR A 338 3.85 3.01 -0.40
N PHE A 339 2.60 2.59 -0.49
CA PHE A 339 1.87 2.55 -1.75
C PHE A 339 1.34 3.93 -2.08
N ASP A 340 1.56 4.39 -3.30
CA ASP A 340 0.85 5.49 -3.93
C ASP A 340 0.11 4.90 -5.14
N ILE A 341 -1.20 4.76 -5.00
CA ILE A 341 -2.05 4.04 -5.91
C ILE A 341 -2.88 5.04 -6.69
N GLN A 342 -2.71 5.06 -8.00
CA GLN A 342 -3.50 5.83 -8.91
C GLN A 342 -4.57 4.95 -9.55
N TYR A 343 -5.80 5.41 -9.53
CA TYR A 343 -6.93 4.73 -10.16
C TYR A 343 -7.34 5.43 -11.46
N GLY A 344 -7.85 4.65 -12.42
CA GLY A 344 -8.37 5.16 -13.69
C GLY A 344 -9.73 5.85 -13.58
N ALA A 345 -9.98 6.50 -12.43
CA ALA A 345 -11.24 7.15 -12.11
C ALA A 345 -11.00 8.55 -11.55
N LYS A 346 -12.04 9.39 -11.64
CA LYS A 346 -12.02 10.76 -11.09
C LYS A 346 -13.04 10.97 -9.98
N GLY A 347 -13.72 9.94 -9.57
CA GLY A 347 -14.85 10.04 -8.67
C GLY A 347 -16.18 10.17 -9.40
N THR A 348 -17.24 9.68 -8.78
CA THR A 348 -18.63 9.79 -9.29
C THR A 348 -19.57 10.23 -8.17
N LYS A 349 -20.75 10.74 -8.52
CA LYS A 349 -21.79 11.06 -7.52
C LYS A 349 -22.25 9.82 -6.76
N ALA A 350 -22.38 8.69 -7.44
CA ALA A 350 -22.74 7.41 -6.81
C ALA A 350 -21.63 6.87 -5.90
N GLY A 351 -20.38 7.28 -6.12
CA GLY A 351 -19.22 6.86 -5.34
C GLY A 351 -18.76 5.44 -5.64
N TYR A 352 -18.13 4.83 -4.66
CA TYR A 352 -17.49 3.53 -4.76
C TYR A 352 -17.77 2.65 -3.54
N TYR A 353 -17.30 1.41 -3.62
CA TYR A 353 -17.15 0.51 -2.48
C TYR A 353 -15.92 -0.38 -2.66
N LEU A 354 -15.41 -0.92 -1.56
CA LEU A 354 -14.30 -1.87 -1.57
C LEU A 354 -14.83 -3.30 -1.50
N SER A 355 -14.14 -4.23 -2.14
CA SER A 355 -14.45 -5.67 -2.03
C SER A 355 -14.41 -6.19 -0.60
N SER A 356 -13.60 -5.58 0.26
CA SER A 356 -13.54 -5.87 1.70
C SER A 356 -14.76 -5.40 2.49
N ASP A 357 -15.56 -4.47 1.93
CA ASP A 357 -16.81 -3.99 2.52
C ASP A 357 -17.83 -3.62 1.46
N PRO A 358 -18.45 -4.61 0.77
CA PRO A 358 -19.38 -4.35 -0.34
C PRO A 358 -20.63 -3.56 0.07
N GLN A 359 -21.01 -3.59 1.35
CA GLN A 359 -22.12 -2.83 1.92
C GLN A 359 -21.67 -1.47 2.47
N GLY A 360 -20.38 -1.25 2.55
CA GLY A 360 -19.79 -0.03 3.08
C GLY A 360 -19.94 1.15 2.14
N LYS A 361 -20.01 2.33 2.73
CA LYS A 361 -20.10 3.61 2.01
C LYS A 361 -18.83 4.44 2.14
N SER A 362 -17.75 3.83 2.62
CA SER A 362 -16.50 4.55 2.87
C SER A 362 -15.28 3.69 2.56
N ALA A 363 -14.13 4.35 2.45
CA ALA A 363 -12.85 3.70 2.23
C ALA A 363 -12.23 3.08 3.49
N SER A 364 -12.96 2.99 4.60
CA SER A 364 -12.37 2.65 5.90
C SER A 364 -11.77 1.26 5.99
N SER A 365 -12.29 0.30 5.22
CA SER A 365 -11.73 -1.06 5.15
C SER A 365 -10.56 -1.20 4.16
N PHE A 366 -10.04 -0.09 3.63
CA PHE A 366 -8.87 -0.15 2.75
C PHE A 366 -7.65 -0.67 3.53
N HIS A 367 -7.01 -1.64 2.96
CA HIS A 367 -5.77 -2.24 3.45
C HIS A 367 -4.89 -2.57 2.24
N GLY A 368 -3.69 -3.00 2.51
CA GLY A 368 -2.79 -3.46 1.46
C GLY A 368 -1.81 -4.45 2.02
N ASP A 369 -1.36 -5.30 1.15
CA ASP A 369 -0.52 -6.43 1.46
C ASP A 369 0.74 -6.37 0.62
N ALA A 370 1.86 -6.75 1.22
CA ALA A 370 3.15 -6.83 0.57
C ALA A 370 3.82 -8.16 0.92
N PHE A 371 4.07 -8.97 -0.09
CA PHE A 371 4.89 -10.17 0.02
C PHE A 371 6.23 -9.86 -0.63
N VAL A 372 7.19 -9.48 0.20
CA VAL A 372 8.45 -8.88 -0.24
C VAL A 372 9.39 -9.92 -0.82
N MET A 373 9.87 -9.68 -2.03
CA MET A 373 10.85 -10.50 -2.71
C MET A 373 11.66 -9.66 -3.67
N TRP A 374 12.92 -9.43 -3.35
CA TRP A 374 13.84 -8.68 -4.18
C TRP A 374 15.09 -9.50 -4.50
N ASP A 375 15.74 -9.18 -5.61
CA ASP A 375 17.15 -9.53 -5.74
C ASP A 375 17.91 -8.93 -4.55
N PRO A 376 18.62 -9.75 -3.74
CA PRO A 376 19.25 -9.27 -2.50
C PRO A 376 20.31 -8.20 -2.72
N ASP A 377 21.08 -8.28 -3.82
CA ASP A 377 22.12 -7.29 -4.12
C ASP A 377 21.51 -5.96 -4.57
N ALA A 378 20.43 -6.02 -5.35
CA ALA A 378 19.66 -4.85 -5.78
C ALA A 378 19.01 -4.13 -4.58
N MET A 379 18.44 -4.87 -3.61
CA MET A 379 17.91 -4.32 -2.36
C MET A 379 19.03 -3.67 -1.55
N ASN A 380 20.15 -4.37 -1.34
CA ASN A 380 21.30 -3.88 -0.60
C ASN A 380 21.85 -2.58 -1.19
N LYS A 381 22.01 -2.53 -2.52
CA LYS A 381 22.46 -1.33 -3.23
C LYS A 381 21.55 -0.13 -2.96
N ARG A 382 20.25 -0.33 -3.10
CA ARG A 382 19.26 0.74 -2.95
C ARG A 382 19.16 1.24 -1.51
N VAL A 383 19.11 0.33 -0.53
CA VAL A 383 19.10 0.73 0.87
C VAL A 383 20.38 1.46 1.22
N LYS A 384 21.55 0.98 0.74
CA LYS A 384 22.85 1.59 1.04
C LYS A 384 23.00 2.99 0.42
N ASN A 385 22.70 3.12 -0.85
CA ASN A 385 22.91 4.37 -1.59
C ASN A 385 21.77 5.39 -1.36
N CYS A 386 20.52 4.94 -1.44
CA CYS A 386 19.41 5.87 -1.44
C CYS A 386 18.95 6.19 -0.02
N VAL A 387 18.63 5.14 0.77
CA VAL A 387 18.01 5.35 2.08
C VAL A 387 19.03 5.77 3.13
N LEU A 388 20.15 5.03 3.25
CA LEU A 388 21.19 5.30 4.23
C LEU A 388 21.86 6.66 4.00
N GLN A 389 22.19 7.00 2.75
CA GLN A 389 22.80 8.28 2.39
C GLN A 389 21.78 9.44 2.31
N ARG A 390 20.51 9.17 2.59
CA ARG A 390 19.42 10.15 2.54
C ARG A 390 19.32 10.83 1.17
N LYS A 391 19.30 10.03 0.12
CA LYS A 391 19.24 10.48 -1.27
C LYS A 391 18.04 9.88 -1.99
N THR A 392 17.53 10.61 -2.97
CA THR A 392 16.45 10.13 -3.84
C THR A 392 17.05 9.32 -4.96
N CYS A 393 16.53 8.11 -5.16
CA CYS A 393 16.86 7.30 -6.32
C CYS A 393 15.65 7.04 -7.21
N ASP A 394 15.93 6.78 -8.48
CA ASP A 394 14.95 6.29 -9.44
C ASP A 394 14.64 4.80 -9.27
N ASN A 395 13.88 4.23 -10.21
CA ASN A 395 13.50 2.82 -10.20
C ASN A 395 14.71 1.88 -10.35
N ASP A 396 15.72 2.30 -11.08
CA ASP A 396 16.92 1.48 -11.33
C ASP A 396 17.95 1.60 -10.20
N GLY A 397 17.67 2.44 -9.20
CA GLY A 397 18.52 2.65 -8.03
C GLY A 397 19.68 3.59 -8.30
N TYR A 398 19.54 4.48 -9.28
CA TYR A 398 20.46 5.59 -9.53
C TYR A 398 19.97 6.86 -8.86
N TYR A 399 20.88 7.69 -8.44
CA TYR A 399 20.57 9.00 -7.86
C TYR A 399 19.86 9.92 -8.86
N ARG A 400 18.87 10.69 -8.40
CA ARG A 400 18.12 11.64 -9.20
C ARG A 400 17.79 12.94 -8.44
#